data_eac5e16bdf9415613621f861445149b9
#
_entry.id   eac5e16bdf9415613621f861445149b9
#
_cell.length_a   1.000
_cell.length_b   1.000
_cell.length_c   1.000
_cell.angle_alpha   90.00
_cell.angle_beta   90.00
_cell.angle_gamma   90.00
#
_symmetry.space_group_name_H-M   'P 1'
#
loop_
_entity.id
_entity.type
_entity.pdbx_description
1 polymer ?
#
loop_
_entity_poly.entity_id
_entity_poly.type
_entity_poly.pdbx_seq_one_letter_code
_entity_poly.pdbx_strand_id
1 'polypeptide(L)'
;YKEREAAGNKIVLRHRPLGVMAVFGPYNFPGHLPNGHIVPALLAGNTVVLKPSEQTPWTSEVIMKLWQQAGLPNGVINLVQGARETGEALASAKGIDGLLFTGSANTGHILHRQFAGDTGKMLALEMGGNNPMVISHNFGDREATVYTIIQSAFISAGQRCTCARRLYVPKGQAGDELVVRLVEVAKSIVVDQPFADNAPFMGPQI
;
A
#
# COMPACT_ATOMS: atom_id res chain seq x y z
N TYR A 1 -6.06 -16.17 18.64
CA TYR A 1 -5.03 -16.14 19.70
C TYR A 1 -3.95 -17.17 19.41
N LYS A 2 -2.76 -17.00 20.00
CA LYS A 2 -1.67 -17.98 19.91
C LYS A 2 -1.33 -18.46 21.29
N GLU A 3 -1.12 -19.78 21.43
CA GLU A 3 -0.65 -20.40 22.66
C GLU A 3 0.71 -21.06 22.42
N ARG A 4 1.59 -20.99 23.39
CA ARG A 4 2.85 -21.73 23.43
C ARG A 4 3.20 -22.09 24.88
N GLU A 5 3.93 -23.16 25.05
CA GLU A 5 4.56 -23.51 26.33
C GLU A 5 6.02 -23.05 26.33
N ALA A 6 6.45 -22.46 27.41
CA ALA A 6 7.84 -22.10 27.64
C ALA A 6 8.16 -22.15 29.14
N ALA A 7 9.23 -22.87 29.48
CA ALA A 7 9.71 -23.03 30.87
C ALA A 7 8.62 -23.48 31.87
N GLY A 8 7.76 -24.43 31.43
CA GLY A 8 6.66 -24.98 32.24
C GLY A 8 5.45 -24.04 32.40
N ASN A 9 5.45 -22.90 31.72
CA ASN A 9 4.34 -21.94 31.76
C ASN A 9 3.59 -21.93 30.42
N LYS A 10 2.26 -21.77 30.49
CA LYS A 10 1.41 -21.52 29.32
C LYS A 10 1.39 -20.01 29.01
N ILE A 11 1.89 -19.64 27.84
CA ILE A 11 1.87 -18.26 27.34
C ILE A 11 0.75 -18.14 26.31
N VAL A 12 -0.16 -17.18 26.51
CA VAL A 12 -1.32 -16.94 25.63
C VAL A 12 -1.30 -15.50 25.13
N LEU A 13 -1.25 -15.34 23.80
CA LEU A 13 -1.46 -14.04 23.16
C LEU A 13 -2.92 -13.92 22.72
N ARG A 14 -3.62 -12.92 23.21
CA ARG A 14 -5.01 -12.61 22.83
C ARG A 14 -5.08 -11.21 22.23
N HIS A 15 -5.75 -11.09 21.10
CA HIS A 15 -6.12 -9.80 20.54
C HIS A 15 -7.44 -9.32 21.13
N ARG A 16 -7.54 -8.03 21.40
CA ARG A 16 -8.77 -7.36 21.85
C ARG A 16 -9.02 -6.17 20.94
N PRO A 17 -10.29 -5.79 20.70
CA PRO A 17 -10.61 -4.58 19.95
C PRO A 17 -10.11 -3.34 20.69
N LEU A 18 -9.70 -2.36 19.93
CA LEU A 18 -9.42 -1.00 20.42
C LEU A 18 -10.68 -0.16 20.38
N GLY A 19 -11.55 -0.37 19.37
CA GLY A 19 -12.79 0.36 19.16
C GLY A 19 -12.99 0.73 17.69
N VAL A 20 -12.99 2.02 17.37
CA VAL A 20 -13.21 2.55 16.01
C VAL A 20 -11.86 2.85 15.35
N MET A 21 -11.61 2.20 14.23
CA MET A 21 -10.39 2.39 13.44
C MET A 21 -10.66 3.22 12.18
N ALA A 22 -10.02 4.37 12.03
CA ALA A 22 -9.99 5.07 10.76
C ALA A 22 -9.00 4.37 9.81
N VAL A 23 -9.42 4.07 8.58
CA VAL A 23 -8.57 3.48 7.55
C VAL A 23 -8.47 4.44 6.38
N PHE A 24 -7.27 4.91 6.06
CA PHE A 24 -7.00 5.75 4.90
C PHE A 24 -6.36 4.93 3.79
N GLY A 25 -7.10 4.80 2.68
CA GLY A 25 -6.66 4.00 1.54
C GLY A 25 -5.94 4.83 0.47
N PRO A 26 -4.94 4.26 -0.20
CA PRO A 26 -4.21 4.90 -1.29
C PRO A 26 -4.90 4.65 -2.64
N TYR A 27 -4.46 5.39 -3.67
CA TYR A 27 -4.99 5.24 -5.03
C TYR A 27 -4.42 4.04 -5.80
N ASN A 28 -3.18 3.65 -5.52
CA ASN A 28 -2.45 2.68 -6.34
C ASN A 28 -2.92 1.22 -6.20
N PHE A 29 -3.46 0.86 -5.04
CA PHE A 29 -4.12 -0.42 -4.77
C PHE A 29 -5.38 -0.20 -3.94
N PRO A 30 -6.40 0.46 -4.50
CA PRO A 30 -7.54 0.98 -3.73
C PRO A 30 -8.43 -0.11 -3.11
N GLY A 31 -8.36 -1.33 -3.63
CA GLY A 31 -9.04 -2.49 -3.05
C GLY A 31 -8.16 -3.26 -2.07
N HIS A 32 -6.94 -3.55 -2.47
CA HIS A 32 -6.06 -4.47 -1.74
C HIS A 32 -5.52 -3.87 -0.44
N LEU A 33 -4.92 -2.68 -0.50
CA LEU A 33 -4.24 -2.09 0.67
C LEU A 33 -5.19 -1.71 1.79
N PRO A 34 -6.36 -1.07 1.54
CA PRO A 34 -7.33 -0.85 2.61
C PRO A 34 -7.80 -2.15 3.26
N ASN A 35 -8.04 -3.21 2.48
CA ASN A 35 -8.43 -4.50 3.03
C ASN A 35 -7.34 -5.15 3.89
N GLY A 36 -6.07 -4.88 3.61
CA GLY A 36 -4.95 -5.28 4.47
C GLY A 36 -5.02 -4.69 5.89
N HIS A 37 -5.70 -3.56 6.05
CA HIS A 37 -5.99 -2.94 7.36
C HIS A 37 -7.38 -3.34 7.89
N ILE A 38 -8.39 -3.34 7.03
CA ILE A 38 -9.79 -3.61 7.40
C ILE A 38 -9.95 -5.01 7.97
N VAL A 39 -9.48 -6.03 7.25
CA VAL A 39 -9.68 -7.43 7.65
C VAL A 39 -9.10 -7.74 9.03
N PRO A 40 -7.82 -7.41 9.34
CA PRO A 40 -7.29 -7.62 10.68
C PRO A 40 -8.01 -6.81 11.76
N ALA A 41 -8.43 -5.57 11.45
CA ALA A 41 -9.18 -4.75 12.40
C ALA A 41 -10.52 -5.41 12.77
N LEU A 42 -11.27 -5.90 11.78
CA LEU A 42 -12.53 -6.61 12.00
C LEU A 42 -12.34 -7.92 12.75
N LEU A 43 -11.30 -8.71 12.39
CA LEU A 43 -10.99 -9.97 13.09
C LEU A 43 -10.62 -9.76 14.55
N ALA A 44 -10.05 -8.60 14.89
CA ALA A 44 -9.79 -8.21 16.28
C ALA A 44 -11.03 -7.66 17.01
N GLY A 45 -12.16 -7.49 16.31
CA GLY A 45 -13.42 -7.00 16.86
C GLY A 45 -13.62 -5.48 16.80
N ASN A 46 -12.81 -4.76 16.03
CA ASN A 46 -12.96 -3.32 15.82
C ASN A 46 -14.05 -3.02 14.77
N THR A 47 -14.54 -1.79 14.77
CA THR A 47 -15.29 -1.19 13.67
C THR A 47 -14.39 -0.26 12.86
N VAL A 48 -14.79 0.03 11.62
CA VAL A 48 -13.95 0.77 10.67
C VAL A 48 -14.71 1.94 10.05
N VAL A 49 -14.03 3.08 9.95
CA VAL A 49 -14.41 4.18 9.05
C VAL A 49 -13.36 4.26 7.94
N LEU A 50 -13.74 3.88 6.74
CA LEU A 50 -12.86 3.90 5.55
C LEU A 50 -12.95 5.24 4.84
N LYS A 51 -11.82 5.91 4.66
CA LYS A 51 -11.63 7.01 3.72
C LYS A 51 -10.67 6.57 2.60
N PRO A 52 -11.16 6.27 1.41
CA PRO A 52 -10.31 5.94 0.27
C PRO A 52 -9.60 7.19 -0.28
N SER A 53 -8.71 6.97 -1.26
CA SER A 53 -8.22 8.07 -2.07
C SER A 53 -9.35 8.68 -2.90
N GLU A 54 -9.38 10.00 -3.00
CA GLU A 54 -10.28 10.76 -3.85
C GLU A 54 -10.08 10.49 -5.34
N GLN A 55 -8.94 9.90 -5.72
CA GLN A 55 -8.63 9.54 -7.10
C GLN A 55 -9.26 8.20 -7.54
N THR A 56 -9.69 7.38 -6.58
CA THR A 56 -10.27 6.04 -6.86
C THR A 56 -11.55 5.77 -6.03
N PRO A 57 -12.49 6.72 -5.96
CA PRO A 57 -13.65 6.63 -5.06
C PRO A 57 -14.57 5.46 -5.40
N TRP A 58 -14.77 5.20 -6.69
CA TRP A 58 -15.68 4.15 -7.16
C TRP A 58 -15.27 2.74 -6.72
N THR A 59 -13.97 2.45 -6.67
CA THR A 59 -13.49 1.14 -6.20
C THR A 59 -13.97 0.84 -4.78
N SER A 60 -13.96 1.83 -3.90
CA SER A 60 -14.40 1.65 -2.52
C SER A 60 -15.91 1.50 -2.39
N GLU A 61 -16.69 2.17 -3.24
CA GLU A 61 -18.13 1.95 -3.33
C GLU A 61 -18.47 0.50 -3.71
N VAL A 62 -17.76 -0.04 -4.70
CA VAL A 62 -17.93 -1.44 -5.12
C VAL A 62 -17.57 -2.40 -3.98
N ILE A 63 -16.45 -2.16 -3.29
CA ILE A 63 -16.02 -2.98 -2.17
C ILE A 63 -17.01 -2.94 -1.01
N MET A 64 -17.58 -1.78 -0.70
CA MET A 64 -18.63 -1.67 0.32
C MET A 64 -19.86 -2.50 -0.03
N LYS A 65 -20.28 -2.50 -1.31
CA LYS A 65 -21.37 -3.37 -1.78
C LYS A 65 -21.06 -4.85 -1.61
N LEU A 66 -19.80 -5.26 -1.88
CA LEU A 66 -19.37 -6.65 -1.68
C LEU A 66 -19.41 -7.04 -0.20
N TRP A 67 -18.98 -6.17 0.71
CA TRP A 67 -19.07 -6.41 2.16
C TRP A 67 -20.53 -6.56 2.61
N GLN A 68 -21.44 -5.71 2.11
CA GLN A 68 -22.88 -5.81 2.39
C GLN A 68 -23.47 -7.12 1.87
N GLN A 69 -23.14 -7.51 0.64
CA GLN A 69 -23.59 -8.78 0.04
C GLN A 69 -23.05 -10.01 0.79
N ALA A 70 -21.86 -9.90 1.37
CA ALA A 70 -21.29 -10.94 2.24
C ALA A 70 -21.96 -11.03 3.62
N GLY A 71 -22.95 -10.17 3.91
CA GLY A 71 -23.71 -10.20 5.16
C GLY A 71 -23.05 -9.45 6.32
N LEU A 72 -22.10 -8.55 6.04
CA LEU A 72 -21.50 -7.74 7.11
C LEU A 72 -22.60 -6.85 7.75
N PRO A 73 -22.74 -6.83 9.09
CA PRO A 73 -23.75 -6.00 9.75
C PRO A 73 -23.52 -4.50 9.48
N ASN A 74 -24.63 -3.76 9.41
CA ASN A 74 -24.57 -2.31 9.24
C ASN A 74 -23.80 -1.64 10.39
N GLY A 75 -22.98 -0.62 10.05
CA GLY A 75 -22.19 0.13 11.00
C GLY A 75 -20.82 -0.49 11.33
N VAL A 76 -20.55 -1.73 10.92
CA VAL A 76 -19.23 -2.38 11.15
C VAL A 76 -18.16 -1.77 10.26
N ILE A 77 -18.47 -1.50 8.97
CA ILE A 77 -17.63 -0.67 8.10
C ILE A 77 -18.49 0.49 7.60
N ASN A 78 -17.96 1.69 7.67
CA ASN A 78 -18.58 2.91 7.17
C ASN A 78 -17.65 3.58 6.17
N LEU A 79 -18.18 4.07 5.05
CA LEU A 79 -17.41 4.75 4.01
C LEU A 79 -17.65 6.24 4.08
N VAL A 80 -16.59 7.03 4.08
CA VAL A 80 -16.63 8.48 3.88
C VAL A 80 -15.76 8.86 2.69
N GLN A 81 -16.35 9.57 1.75
CA GLN A 81 -15.67 10.05 0.55
C GLN A 81 -15.25 11.51 0.73
N GLY A 82 -14.17 11.90 0.09
CA GLY A 82 -13.69 13.26 0.10
C GLY A 82 -12.16 13.35 0.03
N ALA A 83 -11.68 14.59 -0.13
CA ALA A 83 -10.28 14.92 -0.25
C ALA A 83 -9.65 15.20 1.13
N ARG A 84 -8.77 16.20 1.17
CA ARG A 84 -7.97 16.55 2.34
C ARG A 84 -8.83 16.91 3.55
N GLU A 85 -9.86 17.73 3.36
CA GLU A 85 -10.72 18.22 4.43
C GLU A 85 -11.43 17.08 5.16
N THR A 86 -11.92 16.09 4.41
CA THR A 86 -12.52 14.88 4.99
C THR A 86 -11.49 14.06 5.78
N GLY A 87 -10.26 13.96 5.26
CA GLY A 87 -9.17 13.29 5.94
C GLY A 87 -8.79 13.97 7.26
N GLU A 88 -8.66 15.30 7.25
CA GLU A 88 -8.36 16.10 8.44
C GLU A 88 -9.49 15.99 9.50
N ALA A 89 -10.73 16.07 9.07
CA ALA A 89 -11.89 15.92 9.95
C ALA A 89 -11.94 14.53 10.60
N LEU A 90 -11.72 13.46 9.82
CA LEU A 90 -11.72 12.09 10.34
C LEU A 90 -10.52 11.86 11.28
N ALA A 91 -9.32 12.33 10.93
CA ALA A 91 -8.13 12.18 11.76
C ALA A 91 -8.24 12.94 13.09
N SER A 92 -9.03 14.03 13.12
CA SER A 92 -9.28 14.86 14.31
C SER A 92 -10.50 14.42 15.12
N ALA A 93 -11.24 13.42 14.66
CA ALA A 93 -12.45 12.97 15.34
C ALA A 93 -12.12 12.34 16.71
N LYS A 94 -12.81 12.78 17.76
CA LYS A 94 -12.60 12.28 19.12
C LYS A 94 -13.01 10.82 19.30
N GLY A 95 -13.90 10.33 18.43
CA GLY A 95 -14.45 8.98 18.53
C GLY A 95 -13.64 7.89 17.83
N ILE A 96 -12.43 8.18 17.30
CA ILE A 96 -11.54 7.16 16.75
C ILE A 96 -10.51 6.72 17.78
N ASP A 97 -10.24 5.42 17.85
CA ASP A 97 -9.28 4.77 18.75
C ASP A 97 -7.97 4.44 18.04
N GLY A 98 -7.93 4.59 16.71
CA GLY A 98 -6.71 4.44 15.93
C GLY A 98 -6.89 4.84 14.49
N LEU A 99 -5.75 5.04 13.81
CA LEU A 99 -5.67 5.37 12.39
C LEU A 99 -4.63 4.48 11.70
N LEU A 100 -5.08 3.83 10.64
CA LEU A 100 -4.29 2.98 9.76
C LEU A 100 -4.19 3.67 8.41
N PHE A 101 -3.00 4.10 8.04
CA PHE A 101 -2.75 4.93 6.87
C PHE A 101 -1.84 4.23 5.87
N THR A 102 -2.21 4.27 4.59
CA THR A 102 -1.30 3.97 3.49
C THR A 102 -1.34 5.12 2.49
N GLY A 103 -0.19 5.71 2.20
CA GLY A 103 -0.13 6.85 1.28
C GLY A 103 1.24 7.55 1.22
N SER A 104 1.23 8.87 0.99
CA SER A 104 2.45 9.66 0.87
C SER A 104 3.18 9.86 2.20
N ALA A 105 4.52 9.93 2.16
CA ALA A 105 5.32 10.25 3.33
C ALA A 105 4.95 11.62 3.93
N ASN A 106 4.63 12.61 3.08
CA ASN A 106 4.22 13.93 3.55
C ASN A 106 2.97 13.86 4.44
N THR A 107 1.93 13.18 3.98
CA THR A 107 0.70 12.99 4.77
C THR A 107 0.99 12.15 6.03
N GLY A 108 1.77 11.10 5.92
CA GLY A 108 2.16 10.28 7.08
C GLY A 108 2.88 11.08 8.15
N HIS A 109 3.79 12.00 7.78
CA HIS A 109 4.45 12.89 8.73
C HIS A 109 3.49 13.90 9.40
N ILE A 110 2.47 14.37 8.69
CA ILE A 110 1.42 15.23 9.27
C ILE A 110 0.64 14.43 10.34
N LEU A 111 0.17 13.25 9.97
CA LEU A 111 -0.55 12.37 10.88
C LEU A 111 0.30 11.98 12.10
N HIS A 112 1.58 11.64 11.89
CA HIS A 112 2.48 11.32 12.98
C HIS A 112 2.60 12.48 13.99
N ARG A 113 2.77 13.71 13.53
CA ARG A 113 2.82 14.89 14.42
C ARG A 113 1.49 15.11 15.14
N GLN A 114 0.36 14.89 14.47
CA GLN A 114 -0.96 15.06 15.06
C GLN A 114 -1.22 14.05 16.19
N PHE A 115 -0.76 12.82 16.05
CA PHE A 115 -0.98 11.74 17.02
C PHE A 115 0.11 11.62 18.09
N ALA A 116 1.24 12.33 17.95
CA ALA A 116 2.43 12.14 18.78
C ALA A 116 2.20 12.34 20.30
N GLY A 117 1.19 13.10 20.70
CA GLY A 117 0.85 13.31 22.11
C GLY A 117 -0.24 12.39 22.65
N ASP A 118 -0.88 11.58 21.82
CA ASP A 118 -2.01 10.73 22.19
C ASP A 118 -1.60 9.25 22.25
N THR A 119 -1.04 8.86 23.38
CA THR A 119 -0.57 7.48 23.60
C THR A 119 -1.70 6.46 23.75
N GLY A 120 -2.95 6.91 23.87
CA GLY A 120 -4.13 6.05 23.92
C GLY A 120 -4.60 5.57 22.56
N LYS A 121 -4.14 6.18 21.46
CA LYS A 121 -4.55 5.84 20.10
C LYS A 121 -3.48 5.07 19.33
N MET A 122 -3.91 4.09 18.56
CA MET A 122 -3.04 3.38 17.63
C MET A 122 -2.79 4.23 16.38
N LEU A 123 -1.53 4.32 15.94
CA LEU A 123 -1.17 4.89 14.65
C LEU A 123 -0.26 3.92 13.88
N ALA A 124 -0.69 3.48 12.69
CA ALA A 124 0.13 2.71 11.76
C ALA A 124 0.25 3.46 10.44
N LEU A 125 1.49 3.67 9.98
CA LEU A 125 1.82 4.44 8.80
C LEU A 125 2.60 3.60 7.81
N GLU A 126 1.96 3.30 6.68
CA GLU A 126 2.57 2.67 5.52
C GLU A 126 2.80 3.74 4.45
N MET A 127 4.05 4.02 4.13
CA MET A 127 4.42 5.14 3.28
C MET A 127 5.28 4.70 2.10
N GLY A 128 5.27 5.49 1.04
CA GLY A 128 6.18 5.32 -0.08
C GLY A 128 7.63 5.59 0.28
N GLY A 129 8.52 5.22 -0.63
CA GLY A 129 9.96 5.42 -0.50
C GLY A 129 10.62 5.77 -1.83
N ASN A 130 11.95 5.88 -1.80
CA ASN A 130 12.79 6.04 -2.97
C ASN A 130 13.80 4.87 -3.01
N ASN A 131 13.28 3.66 -3.29
CA ASN A 131 13.97 2.40 -3.08
C ASN A 131 15.16 2.24 -4.03
N PRO A 132 16.36 1.87 -3.54
CA PRO A 132 17.49 1.53 -4.37
C PRO A 132 17.40 0.10 -4.90
N MET A 133 17.87 -0.11 -6.12
CA MET A 133 18.18 -1.41 -6.70
C MET A 133 19.67 -1.41 -7.05
N VAL A 134 20.42 -2.36 -6.52
CA VAL A 134 21.87 -2.44 -6.70
C VAL A 134 22.20 -3.70 -7.49
N ILE A 135 22.88 -3.52 -8.61
CA ILE A 135 23.36 -4.60 -9.47
C ILE A 135 24.84 -4.85 -9.12
N SER A 136 25.18 -6.06 -8.77
CA SER A 136 26.56 -6.46 -8.47
C SER A 136 27.38 -6.62 -9.76
N HIS A 137 28.72 -6.68 -9.64
CA HIS A 137 29.59 -6.94 -10.79
C HIS A 137 29.32 -8.30 -11.45
N ASN A 138 28.90 -9.30 -10.68
CA ASN A 138 28.60 -10.65 -11.16
C ASN A 138 27.09 -10.87 -11.26
N PHE A 139 26.39 -10.07 -12.06
CA PHE A 139 24.93 -10.16 -12.17
C PHE A 139 24.42 -11.31 -13.07
N GLY A 140 25.33 -12.08 -13.68
CA GLY A 140 24.96 -13.25 -14.49
C GLY A 140 24.32 -12.89 -15.84
N ASP A 141 23.15 -13.43 -16.12
CA ASP A 141 22.46 -13.21 -17.38
C ASP A 141 21.94 -11.77 -17.49
N ARG A 142 22.30 -11.08 -18.58
CA ARG A 142 21.92 -9.69 -18.84
C ARG A 142 20.42 -9.52 -19.06
N GLU A 143 19.83 -10.41 -19.86
CA GLU A 143 18.40 -10.30 -20.20
C GLU A 143 17.53 -10.56 -18.98
N ALA A 144 17.85 -11.55 -18.16
CA ALA A 144 17.17 -11.81 -16.88
C ALA A 144 17.31 -10.63 -15.91
N THR A 145 18.49 -9.98 -15.90
CA THR A 145 18.74 -8.79 -15.08
C THR A 145 17.90 -7.61 -15.57
N VAL A 146 17.87 -7.34 -16.86
CA VAL A 146 17.03 -6.29 -17.47
C VAL A 146 15.55 -6.54 -17.18
N TYR A 147 15.08 -7.77 -17.36
CA TYR A 147 13.71 -8.15 -17.04
C TYR A 147 13.37 -7.86 -15.55
N THR A 148 14.27 -8.23 -14.64
CA THR A 148 14.07 -7.99 -13.22
C THR A 148 14.03 -6.49 -12.88
N ILE A 149 14.89 -5.67 -13.52
CA ILE A 149 14.88 -4.21 -13.36
C ILE A 149 13.55 -3.63 -13.86
N ILE A 150 13.09 -4.01 -15.05
CA ILE A 150 11.83 -3.57 -15.63
C ILE A 150 10.65 -3.94 -14.72
N GLN A 151 10.58 -5.18 -14.26
CA GLN A 151 9.53 -5.61 -13.33
C GLN A 151 9.56 -4.81 -12.04
N SER A 152 10.73 -4.61 -11.46
CA SER A 152 10.87 -3.89 -10.20
C SER A 152 10.52 -2.40 -10.30
N ALA A 153 10.82 -1.76 -11.43
CA ALA A 153 10.63 -0.32 -11.61
C ALA A 153 9.24 0.04 -12.14
N PHE A 154 8.68 -0.74 -13.09
CA PHE A 154 7.54 -0.32 -13.90
C PHE A 154 6.27 -1.14 -13.71
N ILE A 155 6.29 -2.29 -13.03
CA ILE A 155 5.07 -3.04 -12.74
C ILE A 155 4.04 -2.16 -12.02
N SER A 156 2.75 -2.30 -12.37
CA SER A 156 1.67 -1.44 -11.87
C SER A 156 1.94 0.06 -12.15
N ALA A 157 2.42 0.37 -13.34
CA ALA A 157 2.79 1.72 -13.79
C ALA A 157 3.87 2.40 -12.92
N GLY A 158 4.72 1.62 -12.24
CA GLY A 158 5.70 2.13 -11.29
C GLY A 158 5.11 2.75 -10.02
N GLN A 159 3.82 2.56 -9.76
CA GLN A 159 3.10 3.24 -8.67
C GLN A 159 2.98 2.36 -7.41
N ARG A 160 4.03 1.60 -7.08
CA ARG A 160 4.11 0.85 -5.81
C ARG A 160 5.06 1.53 -4.83
N CYS A 161 4.77 1.39 -3.54
CA CYS A 161 5.70 1.76 -2.47
C CYS A 161 7.03 1.00 -2.55
N THR A 162 7.05 -0.19 -3.16
CA THR A 162 8.20 -1.08 -3.30
C THR A 162 8.93 -0.96 -4.64
N CYS A 163 8.45 -0.17 -5.61
CA CYS A 163 9.14 0.00 -6.88
C CYS A 163 10.54 0.57 -6.72
N ALA A 164 11.51 0.02 -7.47
CA ALA A 164 12.84 0.59 -7.57
C ALA A 164 12.78 1.96 -8.26
N ARG A 165 13.39 2.97 -7.64
CA ARG A 165 13.41 4.34 -8.16
C ARG A 165 14.82 4.86 -8.40
N ARG A 166 15.81 4.15 -7.87
CA ARG A 166 17.23 4.44 -8.07
C ARG A 166 17.94 3.16 -8.44
N LEU A 167 18.61 3.16 -9.58
CA LEU A 167 19.37 2.02 -10.07
C LEU A 167 20.87 2.31 -9.94
N TYR A 168 21.60 1.44 -9.26
CA TYR A 168 23.05 1.47 -9.16
C TYR A 168 23.61 0.30 -9.96
N VAL A 169 24.45 0.61 -10.96
CA VAL A 169 25.07 -0.39 -11.83
C VAL A 169 26.60 -0.36 -11.66
N PRO A 170 27.30 -1.46 -11.93
CA PRO A 170 28.78 -1.49 -11.93
C PRO A 170 29.34 -0.47 -12.91
N LYS A 171 30.49 0.12 -12.56
CA LYS A 171 31.25 0.95 -13.51
C LYS A 171 31.93 0.07 -14.56
N GLY A 172 32.02 0.60 -15.80
CA GLY A 172 32.72 -0.02 -16.91
C GLY A 172 31.77 -0.75 -17.87
N GLN A 173 32.37 -1.43 -18.86
CA GLN A 173 31.67 -1.95 -20.04
C GLN A 173 30.41 -2.76 -19.72
N ALA A 174 30.46 -3.69 -18.77
CA ALA A 174 29.32 -4.53 -18.42
C ALA A 174 28.12 -3.72 -17.90
N GLY A 175 28.37 -2.70 -17.06
CA GLY A 175 27.31 -1.80 -16.58
C GLY A 175 26.78 -0.90 -17.67
N ASP A 176 27.64 -0.38 -18.54
CA ASP A 176 27.23 0.49 -19.66
C ASP A 176 26.36 -0.30 -20.67
N GLU A 177 26.75 -1.52 -21.02
CA GLU A 177 25.97 -2.40 -21.89
C GLU A 177 24.62 -2.79 -21.26
N LEU A 178 24.58 -3.02 -19.94
CA LEU A 178 23.34 -3.28 -19.21
C LEU A 178 22.38 -2.08 -19.31
N VAL A 179 22.88 -0.86 -19.13
CA VAL A 179 22.07 0.37 -19.22
C VAL A 179 21.56 0.58 -20.65
N VAL A 180 22.40 0.38 -21.66
CA VAL A 180 21.96 0.47 -23.08
C VAL A 180 20.82 -0.50 -23.34
N ARG A 181 20.98 -1.76 -22.95
CA ARG A 181 19.94 -2.78 -23.15
C ARG A 181 18.67 -2.47 -22.37
N LEU A 182 18.79 -2.00 -21.13
CA LEU A 182 17.65 -1.57 -20.31
C LEU A 182 16.85 -0.46 -21.00
N VAL A 183 17.52 0.53 -21.58
CA VAL A 183 16.86 1.64 -22.31
C VAL A 183 16.11 1.14 -23.54
N GLU A 184 16.70 0.20 -24.30
CA GLU A 184 16.05 -0.42 -25.45
C GLU A 184 14.74 -1.12 -25.03
N VAL A 185 14.80 -1.97 -24.00
CA VAL A 185 13.63 -2.70 -23.50
C VAL A 185 12.60 -1.74 -22.91
N ALA A 186 13.03 -0.74 -22.13
CA ALA A 186 12.12 0.25 -21.57
C ALA A 186 11.35 1.03 -22.65
N LYS A 187 11.98 1.35 -23.77
CA LYS A 187 11.33 2.02 -24.93
C LYS A 187 10.31 1.12 -25.65
N SER A 188 10.44 -0.19 -25.53
CA SER A 188 9.51 -1.16 -26.14
C SER A 188 8.31 -1.49 -25.26
N ILE A 189 8.25 -0.98 -24.02
CA ILE A 189 7.13 -1.21 -23.12
C ILE A 189 5.86 -0.60 -23.70
N VAL A 190 4.83 -1.44 -23.83
CA VAL A 190 3.50 -1.00 -24.28
C VAL A 190 2.73 -0.46 -23.09
N VAL A 191 2.30 0.80 -23.19
CA VAL A 191 1.43 1.48 -22.23
C VAL A 191 0.12 1.79 -22.91
N ASP A 192 -0.99 1.26 -22.43
CA ASP A 192 -2.30 1.46 -23.03
C ASP A 192 -3.42 1.21 -22.00
N GLN A 193 -4.67 1.34 -22.43
CA GLN A 193 -5.83 1.03 -21.58
C GLN A 193 -5.78 -0.43 -21.10
N PRO A 194 -6.26 -0.73 -19.87
CA PRO A 194 -6.12 -2.06 -19.27
C PRO A 194 -6.71 -3.22 -20.08
N PHE A 195 -7.68 -2.94 -20.94
CA PHE A 195 -8.39 -3.93 -21.77
C PHE A 195 -8.11 -3.74 -23.26
N ALA A 196 -7.00 -3.10 -23.63
CA ALA A 196 -6.59 -2.96 -25.03
C ALA A 196 -6.13 -4.31 -25.59
N ASP A 197 -6.39 -4.55 -26.89
CA ASP A 197 -6.10 -5.82 -27.57
C ASP A 197 -4.60 -6.17 -27.64
N ASN A 198 -3.74 -5.15 -27.52
CA ASN A 198 -2.28 -5.29 -27.58
C ASN A 198 -1.63 -5.80 -26.29
N ALA A 199 -2.42 -6.23 -25.29
CA ALA A 199 -1.95 -6.74 -24.01
C ALA A 199 -0.86 -5.84 -23.37
N PRO A 200 -1.18 -4.62 -22.95
CA PRO A 200 -0.20 -3.66 -22.45
C PRO A 200 0.51 -4.17 -21.20
N PHE A 201 1.81 -3.86 -21.09
CA PHE A 201 2.59 -4.18 -19.88
C PHE A 201 2.10 -3.40 -18.65
N MET A 202 1.68 -2.16 -18.86
CA MET A 202 1.10 -1.34 -17.81
C MET A 202 0.04 -0.38 -18.37
N GLY A 203 -0.89 0.01 -17.51
CA GLY A 203 -1.88 1.04 -17.80
C GLY A 203 -1.32 2.46 -17.66
N PRO A 204 -2.16 3.47 -17.92
CA PRO A 204 -1.80 4.87 -17.71
C PRO A 204 -1.53 5.12 -16.22
N GLN A 205 -0.78 6.18 -15.95
CA GLN A 205 -0.58 6.69 -14.59
C GLN A 205 -1.76 7.56 -14.15
N ILE A 206 -2.02 7.54 -12.86
CA ILE A 206 -2.94 8.45 -12.19
C ILE A 206 -2.24 9.78 -11.85
#